data_03603351f1eb5f1bde4df5e307ddde49
#
_entry.id   03603351f1eb5f1bde4df5e307ddde49
#
_cell.length_a   1.000
_cell.length_b   1.000
_cell.length_c   1.000
_cell.angle_alpha   90.00
_cell.angle_beta   90.00
_cell.angle_gamma   90.00
#
_symmetry.space_group_name_H-M   'P 1'
#
loop_
_entity.id
_entity.type
_entity.pdbx_description
1 polymer ?
#
loop_
_entity_poly.entity_id
_entity_poly.type
_entity_poly.pdbx_seq_one_letter_code
_entity_poly.pdbx_strand_id
1 'polypeptide(L)'
;LDKFKSILDRNDMMIVSVAYPQENVLLGDSIVQCEAALLWLKNNASQELGITVNKIFLGGHSQGGYMVTRLNSMHQTNGVIANAPGPLNLVYRCQLEENGQVQSSIICANLKNVYGSTSNNPNAYFQRSLLNFTNDFSSDILFVQGLDDSPIQMYLWPTFKQDVISCSTCQNRQFVEISGGGHVSLFENLTAKTEFNNFINSH
;
A
#
# COMPACT_ATOMS: atom_id res chain seq x y z
N LEU A 1 -12.12 6.29 3.19
CA LEU A 1 -12.57 7.21 2.15
C LEU A 1 -12.48 8.66 2.62
N ASP A 2 -13.15 9.02 3.72
CA ASP A 2 -13.27 10.40 4.19
C ASP A 2 -11.93 11.07 4.51
N LYS A 3 -10.97 10.32 5.07
CA LYS A 3 -9.62 10.84 5.31
C LYS A 3 -8.90 11.26 4.04
N PHE A 4 -8.98 10.49 2.96
CA PHE A 4 -8.39 10.89 1.68
C PHE A 4 -9.13 12.09 1.09
N LYS A 5 -10.47 12.10 1.17
CA LYS A 5 -11.28 13.22 0.71
C LYS A 5 -10.94 14.52 1.44
N SER A 6 -10.69 14.45 2.76
CA SER A 6 -10.41 15.62 3.59
C SER A 6 -9.04 16.27 3.35
N ILE A 7 -8.10 15.58 2.70
CA ILE A 7 -6.75 16.10 2.43
C ILE A 7 -6.58 16.57 0.98
N LEU A 8 -7.48 16.20 0.08
CA LEU A 8 -7.48 16.70 -1.31
C LEU A 8 -7.80 18.18 -1.35
N ASP A 9 -7.01 18.94 -2.10
CA ASP A 9 -7.23 20.37 -2.39
C ASP A 9 -7.96 20.62 -3.72
N ARG A 10 -8.49 19.53 -4.32
CA ARG A 10 -9.20 19.54 -5.62
C ARG A 10 -10.65 19.10 -5.45
N ASN A 11 -11.54 19.60 -6.33
CA ASN A 11 -12.96 19.26 -6.36
C ASN A 11 -13.41 18.61 -7.68
N ASP A 12 -12.48 18.37 -8.59
CA ASP A 12 -12.71 17.73 -9.90
C ASP A 12 -12.38 16.23 -9.90
N MET A 13 -12.26 15.62 -8.72
CA MET A 13 -11.94 14.20 -8.55
C MET A 13 -13.14 13.43 -7.98
N MET A 14 -13.44 12.29 -8.59
CA MET A 14 -14.27 11.26 -7.99
C MET A 14 -13.39 10.33 -7.14
N ILE A 15 -13.77 10.09 -5.90
CA ILE A 15 -13.08 9.16 -5.01
C ILE A 15 -13.89 7.88 -4.91
N VAL A 16 -13.24 6.76 -5.23
CA VAL A 16 -13.82 5.42 -5.15
C VAL A 16 -13.10 4.62 -4.07
N SER A 17 -13.85 3.97 -3.19
CA SER A 17 -13.31 3.06 -2.19
C SER A 17 -13.64 1.64 -2.56
N VAL A 18 -12.63 0.77 -2.51
CA VAL A 18 -12.82 -0.66 -2.70
C VAL A 18 -13.05 -1.31 -1.34
N ALA A 19 -14.22 -1.91 -1.16
CA ALA A 19 -14.52 -2.75 0.00
C ALA A 19 -14.20 -4.20 -0.36
N TYR A 20 -13.28 -4.81 0.37
CA TYR A 20 -12.98 -6.23 0.27
C TYR A 20 -13.08 -6.91 1.65
N PRO A 21 -13.49 -8.19 1.73
CA PRO A 21 -13.58 -8.89 2.99
C PRO A 21 -12.21 -8.94 3.68
N GLN A 22 -12.17 -8.64 4.97
CA GLN A 22 -10.93 -8.73 5.77
C GLN A 22 -10.86 -10.04 6.55
N GLU A 23 -12.00 -10.62 6.87
CA GLU A 23 -12.10 -11.87 7.62
C GLU A 23 -11.74 -13.05 6.74
N ASN A 24 -10.83 -13.89 7.22
CA ASN A 24 -10.36 -15.11 6.54
C ASN A 24 -9.72 -14.88 5.15
N VAL A 25 -9.41 -13.63 4.79
CA VAL A 25 -8.80 -13.30 3.52
C VAL A 25 -7.29 -13.21 3.70
N LEU A 26 -6.57 -13.93 2.86
CA LEU A 26 -5.12 -13.79 2.70
C LEU A 26 -4.83 -12.59 1.80
N LEU A 27 -3.79 -11.82 2.08
CA LEU A 27 -3.44 -10.62 1.32
C LEU A 27 -3.37 -10.87 -0.21
N GLY A 28 -2.93 -12.07 -0.60
CA GLY A 28 -2.89 -12.48 -2.01
C GLY A 28 -4.26 -12.53 -2.68
N ASP A 29 -5.30 -12.87 -1.94
CA ASP A 29 -6.66 -12.99 -2.48
C ASP A 29 -7.34 -11.62 -2.59
N SER A 30 -7.06 -10.72 -1.62
CA SER A 30 -7.60 -9.36 -1.62
C SER A 30 -7.10 -8.53 -2.81
N ILE A 31 -5.91 -8.80 -3.32
CA ILE A 31 -5.37 -8.08 -4.49
C ILE A 31 -6.20 -8.31 -5.74
N VAL A 32 -6.76 -9.51 -5.93
CA VAL A 32 -7.60 -9.85 -7.09
C VAL A 32 -8.86 -8.98 -7.12
N GLN A 33 -9.46 -8.72 -5.96
CA GLN A 33 -10.65 -7.86 -5.86
C GLN A 33 -10.31 -6.38 -6.10
N CYS A 34 -9.17 -5.92 -5.58
CA CYS A 34 -8.69 -4.56 -5.85
C CYS A 34 -8.33 -4.37 -7.33
N GLU A 35 -7.72 -5.36 -7.95
CA GLU A 35 -7.43 -5.39 -9.39
C GLU A 35 -8.70 -5.34 -10.24
N ALA A 36 -9.70 -6.16 -9.92
CA ALA A 36 -10.97 -6.17 -10.62
C ALA A 36 -11.67 -4.80 -10.58
N ALA A 37 -11.63 -4.13 -9.43
CA ALA A 37 -12.17 -2.78 -9.28
C ALA A 37 -11.40 -1.76 -10.14
N LEU A 38 -10.06 -1.83 -10.18
CA LEU A 38 -9.24 -0.96 -11.02
C LEU A 38 -9.54 -1.18 -12.51
N LEU A 39 -9.62 -2.43 -12.94
CA LEU A 39 -9.92 -2.77 -14.33
C LEU A 39 -11.33 -2.32 -14.73
N TRP A 40 -12.30 -2.45 -13.83
CA TRP A 40 -13.64 -1.91 -14.07
C TRP A 40 -13.64 -0.39 -14.24
N LEU A 41 -12.90 0.32 -13.39
CA LEU A 41 -12.75 1.79 -13.52
C LEU A 41 -12.11 2.18 -14.87
N LYS A 42 -11.07 1.47 -15.28
CA LYS A 42 -10.41 1.74 -16.56
C LYS A 42 -11.29 1.50 -17.77
N ASN A 43 -12.08 0.44 -17.73
CA ASN A 43 -12.76 -0.07 -18.92
C ASN A 43 -14.24 0.37 -19.02
N ASN A 44 -14.90 0.59 -17.89
CA ASN A 44 -16.36 0.73 -17.85
C ASN A 44 -16.84 2.04 -17.22
N ALA A 45 -16.05 2.66 -16.31
CA ALA A 45 -16.55 3.78 -15.51
C ALA A 45 -17.05 4.95 -16.36
N SER A 46 -16.39 5.28 -17.46
CA SER A 46 -16.83 6.39 -18.33
C SER A 46 -18.22 6.13 -18.92
N GLN A 47 -18.49 4.92 -19.39
CA GLN A 47 -19.76 4.54 -19.99
C GLN A 47 -20.86 4.37 -18.92
N GLU A 48 -20.57 3.60 -17.88
CA GLU A 48 -21.55 3.24 -16.86
C GLU A 48 -21.97 4.43 -15.96
N LEU A 49 -21.04 5.37 -15.71
CA LEU A 49 -21.30 6.54 -14.88
C LEU A 49 -21.61 7.82 -15.67
N GLY A 50 -21.50 7.78 -17.00
CA GLY A 50 -21.72 8.96 -17.84
C GLY A 50 -20.72 10.08 -17.60
N ILE A 51 -19.47 9.75 -17.23
CA ILE A 51 -18.40 10.71 -16.94
C ILE A 51 -17.21 10.51 -17.89
N THR A 52 -16.35 11.50 -18.00
CA THR A 52 -15.05 11.35 -18.68
C THR A 52 -13.97 11.08 -17.65
N VAL A 53 -13.37 9.90 -17.70
CA VAL A 53 -12.22 9.51 -16.86
C VAL A 53 -10.95 9.83 -17.62
N ASN A 54 -10.25 10.90 -17.24
CA ASN A 54 -8.99 11.31 -17.88
C ASN A 54 -7.77 10.74 -17.18
N LYS A 55 -7.82 10.65 -15.84
CA LYS A 55 -6.71 10.18 -15.01
C LYS A 55 -7.23 9.27 -13.90
N ILE A 56 -6.42 8.27 -13.55
CA ILE A 56 -6.68 7.37 -12.44
C ILE A 56 -5.45 7.37 -11.53
N PHE A 57 -5.66 7.70 -10.25
CA PHE A 57 -4.67 7.59 -9.19
C PHE A 57 -5.07 6.49 -8.22
N LEU A 58 -4.09 5.79 -7.67
CA LEU A 58 -4.28 4.82 -6.60
C LEU A 58 -3.80 5.44 -5.29
N GLY A 59 -4.64 5.44 -4.26
CA GLY A 59 -4.27 5.90 -2.92
C GLY A 59 -4.56 4.84 -1.87
N GLY A 60 -3.59 4.54 -1.00
CA GLY A 60 -3.77 3.55 0.04
C GLY A 60 -3.00 3.85 1.32
N HIS A 61 -3.59 3.48 2.46
CA HIS A 61 -2.99 3.59 3.78
C HIS A 61 -2.86 2.21 4.41
N SER A 62 -1.72 1.93 5.06
CA SER A 62 -1.47 0.67 5.76
C SER A 62 -1.63 -0.53 4.81
N GLN A 63 -2.55 -1.45 5.05
CA GLN A 63 -2.88 -2.54 4.12
C GLN A 63 -3.33 -2.02 2.75
N GLY A 64 -4.03 -0.88 2.69
CA GLY A 64 -4.35 -0.20 1.42
C GLY A 64 -3.09 0.27 0.70
N GLY A 65 -2.09 0.76 1.43
CA GLY A 65 -0.77 1.08 0.89
C GLY A 65 -0.06 -0.13 0.28
N TYR A 66 -0.15 -1.28 0.94
CA TYR A 66 0.31 -2.56 0.38
C TYR A 66 -0.42 -2.88 -0.93
N MET A 67 -1.75 -2.77 -0.97
CA MET A 67 -2.54 -3.10 -2.17
C MET A 67 -2.18 -2.20 -3.36
N VAL A 68 -2.11 -0.88 -3.17
CA VAL A 68 -1.79 0.03 -4.28
C VAL A 68 -0.35 -0.10 -4.76
N THR A 69 0.59 -0.42 -3.88
CA THR A 69 1.98 -0.71 -4.26
C THR A 69 2.06 -1.97 -5.14
N ARG A 70 1.35 -3.04 -4.78
CA ARG A 70 1.27 -4.25 -5.61
C ARG A 70 0.58 -4.00 -6.93
N LEU A 71 -0.53 -3.27 -6.95
CA LEU A 71 -1.23 -2.93 -8.20
C LEU A 71 -0.34 -2.12 -9.13
N ASN A 72 0.59 -1.31 -8.62
CA ASN A 72 1.52 -0.55 -9.44
C ASN A 72 2.51 -1.43 -10.23
N SER A 73 2.87 -2.61 -9.73
CA SER A 73 3.67 -3.57 -10.52
C SER A 73 2.85 -4.36 -11.54
N MET A 74 1.52 -4.29 -11.47
CA MET A 74 0.62 -5.03 -12.35
C MET A 74 -0.01 -4.14 -13.43
N HIS A 75 -0.27 -2.87 -13.10
CA HIS A 75 -1.04 -1.95 -13.95
C HIS A 75 -0.51 -0.53 -13.92
N GLN A 76 -0.33 0.05 -15.08
CA GLN A 76 -0.04 1.49 -15.22
C GLN A 76 -1.26 2.33 -14.87
N THR A 77 -1.04 3.40 -14.10
CA THR A 77 -1.99 4.47 -13.75
C THR A 77 -1.33 5.83 -13.89
N ASN A 78 -2.00 6.92 -13.53
CA ASN A 78 -1.38 8.25 -13.56
C ASN A 78 -0.48 8.53 -12.34
N GLY A 79 -0.61 7.75 -11.29
CA GLY A 79 0.26 7.83 -10.12
C GLY A 79 -0.29 7.00 -8.96
N VAL A 80 0.60 6.65 -8.04
CA VAL A 80 0.28 5.83 -6.87
C VAL A 80 0.78 6.51 -5.60
N ILE A 81 -0.03 6.52 -4.55
CA ILE A 81 0.34 7.07 -3.24
C ILE A 81 0.14 6.00 -2.17
N ALA A 82 1.22 5.59 -1.54
CA ALA A 82 1.25 4.58 -0.50
C ALA A 82 1.68 5.21 0.84
N ASN A 83 0.73 5.37 1.77
CA ASN A 83 1.01 5.87 3.11
C ASN A 83 1.19 4.72 4.10
N ALA A 84 2.33 4.70 4.79
CA ALA A 84 2.71 3.69 5.77
C ALA A 84 2.38 2.26 5.28
N PRO A 85 2.85 1.87 4.06
CA PRO A 85 2.43 0.63 3.42
C PRO A 85 2.91 -0.59 4.22
N GLY A 86 2.06 -1.58 4.36
CA GLY A 86 2.42 -2.82 5.06
C GLY A 86 1.34 -3.89 4.99
N PRO A 87 1.71 -5.13 5.31
CA PRO A 87 2.95 -5.57 5.99
C PRO A 87 4.18 -5.63 5.07
N LEU A 88 5.30 -5.08 5.54
CA LEU A 88 6.55 -5.07 4.77
C LEU A 88 7.17 -6.48 4.68
N ASN A 89 7.27 -7.19 5.80
CA ASN A 89 7.81 -8.56 5.87
C ASN A 89 6.97 -9.43 6.82
N LEU A 90 6.17 -10.31 6.26
CA LEU A 90 5.31 -11.23 7.03
C LEU A 90 6.08 -12.38 7.67
N VAL A 91 7.20 -12.80 7.10
CA VAL A 91 8.05 -13.82 7.75
C VAL A 91 8.51 -13.29 9.11
N TYR A 92 9.14 -12.11 9.10
CA TYR A 92 9.64 -11.48 10.32
C TYR A 92 8.51 -11.15 11.31
N ARG A 93 7.43 -10.50 10.84
CA ARG A 93 6.29 -10.14 11.68
C ARG A 93 5.67 -11.36 12.35
N CYS A 94 5.36 -12.41 11.59
CA CYS A 94 4.66 -13.57 12.12
C CYS A 94 5.58 -14.45 12.99
N GLN A 95 6.90 -14.45 12.77
CA GLN A 95 7.86 -15.07 13.70
C GLN A 95 7.86 -14.39 15.07
N LEU A 96 7.82 -13.06 15.13
CA LEU A 96 7.71 -12.32 16.39
C LEU A 96 6.40 -12.67 17.13
N GLU A 97 5.29 -12.83 16.41
CA GLU A 97 4.01 -13.24 16.99
C GLU A 97 4.06 -14.71 17.49
N GLU A 98 4.63 -15.61 16.70
CA GLU A 98 4.78 -17.02 17.07
C GLU A 98 5.66 -17.22 18.32
N ASN A 99 6.65 -16.35 18.51
CA ASN A 99 7.54 -16.34 19.66
C ASN A 99 6.97 -15.55 20.87
N GLY A 100 5.76 -14.99 20.77
CA GLY A 100 5.14 -14.20 21.84
C GLY A 100 5.81 -12.85 22.10
N GLN A 101 6.60 -12.34 21.16
CA GLN A 101 7.33 -11.08 21.30
C GLN A 101 6.47 -9.85 20.97
N VAL A 102 5.39 -10.04 20.20
CA VAL A 102 4.42 -9.01 19.85
C VAL A 102 3.01 -9.60 19.85
N GLN A 103 2.01 -8.72 19.93
CA GLN A 103 0.61 -9.13 19.91
C GLN A 103 0.22 -9.82 18.60
N SER A 104 -0.57 -10.89 18.71
CA SER A 104 -1.08 -11.64 17.56
C SER A 104 -1.98 -10.78 16.66
N SER A 105 -1.80 -10.95 15.36
CA SER A 105 -2.63 -10.36 14.32
C SER A 105 -3.49 -11.40 13.61
N ILE A 106 -4.64 -10.99 13.09
CA ILE A 106 -5.51 -11.87 12.30
C ILE A 106 -4.81 -12.38 11.04
N ILE A 107 -3.93 -11.59 10.43
CA ILE A 107 -3.18 -11.97 9.22
C ILE A 107 -2.24 -13.13 9.52
N CYS A 108 -1.41 -13.04 10.56
CA CYS A 108 -0.49 -14.11 10.93
C CYS A 108 -1.23 -15.37 11.40
N ALA A 109 -2.33 -15.21 12.14
CA ALA A 109 -3.17 -16.34 12.54
C ALA A 109 -3.76 -17.08 11.33
N ASN A 110 -4.30 -16.37 10.35
CA ASN A 110 -4.85 -16.95 9.12
C ASN A 110 -3.75 -17.64 8.28
N LEU A 111 -2.60 -16.99 8.10
CA LEU A 111 -1.47 -17.59 7.38
C LEU A 111 -0.99 -18.87 8.06
N LYS A 112 -0.90 -18.88 9.39
CA LYS A 112 -0.51 -20.06 10.18
C LYS A 112 -1.52 -21.20 10.04
N ASN A 113 -2.81 -20.88 10.05
CA ASN A 113 -3.86 -21.88 9.86
C ASN A 113 -3.83 -22.54 8.47
N VAL A 114 -3.48 -21.77 7.43
CA VAL A 114 -3.47 -22.27 6.04
C VAL A 114 -2.13 -22.92 5.67
N TYR A 115 -1.01 -22.33 6.08
CA TYR A 115 0.33 -22.70 5.61
C TYR A 115 1.24 -23.30 6.69
N GLY A 116 0.78 -23.38 7.95
CA GLY A 116 1.61 -23.76 9.08
C GLY A 116 2.47 -22.59 9.58
N SER A 117 3.43 -22.90 10.49
CA SER A 117 4.31 -21.88 11.05
C SER A 117 5.26 -21.27 10.02
N THR A 118 5.80 -20.10 10.34
CA THR A 118 6.83 -19.44 9.53
C THR A 118 8.09 -20.29 9.35
N SER A 119 8.45 -21.09 10.36
CA SER A 119 9.59 -22.00 10.27
C SER A 119 9.37 -23.17 9.29
N ASN A 120 8.13 -23.62 9.15
CA ASN A 120 7.79 -24.73 8.26
C ASN A 120 7.60 -24.29 6.81
N ASN A 121 7.06 -23.09 6.60
CA ASN A 121 6.76 -22.60 5.25
C ASN A 121 7.02 -21.09 5.11
N PRO A 122 8.26 -20.61 5.28
CA PRO A 122 8.60 -19.19 5.22
C PRO A 122 8.24 -18.55 3.87
N ASN A 123 8.30 -19.34 2.79
CA ASN A 123 8.02 -18.85 1.44
C ASN A 123 6.56 -18.38 1.28
N ALA A 124 5.59 -19.05 1.88
CA ALA A 124 4.19 -18.65 1.83
C ALA A 124 3.96 -17.25 2.44
N TYR A 125 4.71 -16.92 3.49
CA TYR A 125 4.71 -15.60 4.13
C TYR A 125 5.46 -14.55 3.30
N PHE A 126 6.66 -14.93 2.80
CA PHE A 126 7.46 -14.03 1.98
C PHE A 126 6.73 -13.60 0.70
N GLN A 127 6.07 -14.51 0.01
CA GLN A 127 5.28 -14.22 -1.19
C GLN A 127 4.13 -13.22 -0.95
N ARG A 128 3.76 -12.97 0.30
CA ARG A 128 2.72 -12.01 0.71
C ARG A 128 3.31 -10.78 1.39
N SER A 129 4.61 -10.71 1.53
CA SER A 129 5.34 -9.55 2.08
C SER A 129 5.50 -8.48 1.02
N LEU A 130 5.39 -7.20 1.38
CA LEU A 130 5.59 -6.12 0.42
C LEU A 130 7.03 -6.06 -0.10
N LEU A 131 8.02 -6.52 0.67
CA LEU A 131 9.40 -6.68 0.23
C LEU A 131 9.57 -7.60 -0.99
N ASN A 132 8.61 -8.49 -1.28
CA ASN A 132 8.61 -9.29 -2.49
C ASN A 132 8.13 -8.51 -3.74
N PHE A 133 7.67 -7.26 -3.58
CA PHE A 133 7.05 -6.46 -4.63
C PHE A 133 7.66 -5.05 -4.69
N THR A 134 8.99 -4.97 -4.70
CA THR A 134 9.75 -3.71 -4.75
C THR A 134 10.24 -3.35 -6.15
N ASN A 135 9.87 -4.14 -7.16
CA ASN A 135 10.30 -4.00 -8.54
C ASN A 135 9.12 -3.77 -9.49
N ASP A 136 9.45 -3.36 -10.72
CA ASP A 136 8.53 -3.28 -11.87
C ASP A 136 7.34 -2.31 -11.66
N PHE A 137 7.55 -1.22 -10.93
CA PHE A 137 6.53 -0.17 -10.80
C PHE A 137 6.28 0.52 -12.14
N SER A 138 5.06 0.36 -12.65
CA SER A 138 4.63 0.85 -13.96
C SER A 138 4.23 2.32 -13.97
N SER A 139 4.04 2.93 -12.79
CA SER A 139 3.66 4.33 -12.59
C SER A 139 4.55 4.97 -11.54
N ASP A 140 4.67 6.28 -11.58
CA ASP A 140 5.29 7.06 -10.51
C ASP A 140 4.59 6.77 -9.18
N ILE A 141 5.38 6.67 -8.11
CA ILE A 141 4.84 6.35 -6.78
C ILE A 141 5.42 7.28 -5.71
N LEU A 142 4.52 7.79 -4.86
CA LEU A 142 4.84 8.53 -3.65
C LEU A 142 4.64 7.63 -2.42
N PHE A 143 5.70 7.39 -1.69
CA PHE A 143 5.64 6.76 -0.37
C PHE A 143 5.67 7.84 0.72
N VAL A 144 4.71 7.78 1.64
CA VAL A 144 4.69 8.64 2.84
C VAL A 144 4.85 7.74 4.06
N GLN A 145 5.85 8.02 4.90
CA GLN A 145 6.13 7.24 6.12
C GLN A 145 6.41 8.15 7.31
N GLY A 146 5.66 7.97 8.39
CA GLY A 146 5.99 8.56 9.68
C GLY A 146 7.11 7.78 10.36
N LEU A 147 8.15 8.47 10.83
CA LEU A 147 9.33 7.84 11.42
C LEU A 147 9.14 7.39 12.88
N ASP A 148 8.00 7.73 13.50
CA ASP A 148 7.57 7.24 14.82
C ASP A 148 6.43 6.20 14.69
N ASP A 149 6.38 5.47 13.56
CA ASP A 149 5.49 4.32 13.38
C ASP A 149 5.92 3.15 14.27
N SER A 150 5.19 2.04 14.21
CA SER A 150 5.48 0.86 15.04
C SER A 150 6.94 0.39 14.89
N PRO A 151 7.55 -0.16 15.95
CA PRO A 151 8.94 -0.63 15.90
C PRO A 151 9.20 -1.65 14.79
N ILE A 152 8.23 -2.49 14.46
CA ILE A 152 8.35 -3.47 13.35
C ILE A 152 8.40 -2.76 12.01
N GLN A 153 7.52 -1.77 11.80
CA GLN A 153 7.52 -0.97 10.57
C GLN A 153 8.86 -0.25 10.40
N MET A 154 9.33 0.40 11.47
CA MET A 154 10.57 1.18 11.44
C MET A 154 11.82 0.33 11.30
N TYR A 155 11.84 -0.88 11.85
CA TYR A 155 12.92 -1.84 11.64
C TYR A 155 13.04 -2.28 10.17
N LEU A 156 11.91 -2.44 9.49
CA LEU A 156 11.85 -2.95 8.11
C LEU A 156 11.88 -1.84 7.04
N TRP A 157 11.49 -0.63 7.39
CA TRP A 157 11.37 0.49 6.45
C TRP A 157 12.66 0.82 5.69
N PRO A 158 13.85 0.89 6.32
CA PRO A 158 15.09 1.19 5.59
C PRO A 158 15.40 0.15 4.51
N THR A 159 15.19 -1.14 4.79
CA THR A 159 15.39 -2.21 3.81
C THR A 159 14.41 -2.08 2.66
N PHE A 160 13.13 -1.90 2.95
CA PHE A 160 12.12 -1.69 1.91
C PHE A 160 12.43 -0.49 1.02
N LYS A 161 12.76 0.65 1.62
CA LYS A 161 13.15 1.87 0.89
C LYS A 161 14.35 1.64 -0.01
N GLN A 162 15.38 0.96 0.51
CA GLN A 162 16.61 0.65 -0.26
C GLN A 162 16.30 -0.26 -1.45
N ASP A 163 15.49 -1.29 -1.26
CA ASP A 163 15.09 -2.21 -2.33
C ASP A 163 14.31 -1.46 -3.43
N VAL A 164 13.36 -0.61 -3.03
CA VAL A 164 12.59 0.23 -3.97
C VAL A 164 13.52 1.20 -4.72
N ILE A 165 14.47 1.86 -4.05
CA ILE A 165 15.44 2.76 -4.69
C ILE A 165 16.34 2.00 -5.69
N SER A 166 16.68 0.77 -5.39
CA SER A 166 17.55 -0.06 -6.23
C SER A 166 16.87 -0.61 -7.49
N CYS A 167 15.55 -0.47 -7.61
CA CYS A 167 14.80 -0.93 -8.77
C CYS A 167 15.19 -0.12 -10.03
N SER A 168 15.81 -0.78 -11.00
CA SER A 168 16.25 -0.15 -12.26
C SER A 168 15.15 -0.06 -13.32
N THR A 169 14.09 -0.86 -13.19
CA THR A 169 12.97 -0.94 -14.14
C THR A 169 11.77 -0.08 -13.74
N CYS A 170 11.76 0.44 -12.51
CA CYS A 170 10.65 1.20 -11.97
C CYS A 170 10.59 2.64 -12.51
N GLN A 171 9.38 3.17 -12.61
CA GLN A 171 9.14 4.59 -12.79
C GLN A 171 9.63 5.40 -11.58
N ASN A 172 9.39 6.71 -11.54
CA ASN A 172 9.90 7.56 -10.46
C ASN A 172 9.33 7.18 -9.08
N ARG A 173 10.19 7.15 -8.06
CA ARG A 173 9.87 6.80 -6.66
C ARG A 173 10.23 7.97 -5.76
N GLN A 174 9.24 8.54 -5.12
CA GLN A 174 9.38 9.64 -4.18
C GLN A 174 9.13 9.15 -2.76
N PHE A 175 9.88 9.68 -1.79
CA PHE A 175 9.75 9.34 -0.38
C PHE A 175 9.58 10.60 0.44
N VAL A 176 8.51 10.66 1.22
CA VAL A 176 8.25 11.70 2.21
C VAL A 176 8.28 11.07 3.58
N GLU A 177 9.37 11.29 4.31
CA GLU A 177 9.57 10.78 5.66
C GLU A 177 9.31 11.89 6.67
N ILE A 178 8.39 11.64 7.62
CA ILE A 178 7.92 12.63 8.59
C ILE A 178 8.52 12.30 9.96
N SER A 179 9.50 13.08 10.36
CA SER A 179 10.06 13.00 11.73
C SER A 179 8.99 13.34 12.76
N GLY A 180 8.89 12.55 13.82
CA GLY A 180 7.85 12.68 14.85
C GLY A 180 6.45 12.27 14.39
N GLY A 181 6.30 11.79 13.16
CA GLY A 181 5.03 11.33 12.61
C GLY A 181 4.82 9.84 12.82
N GLY A 182 3.62 9.43 13.23
CA GLY A 182 3.23 8.04 13.39
C GLY A 182 2.60 7.45 12.11
N HIS A 183 1.89 6.34 12.30
CA HIS A 183 1.27 5.54 11.22
C HIS A 183 0.32 6.33 10.29
N VAL A 184 -0.32 7.37 10.79
CA VAL A 184 -1.33 8.17 10.07
C VAL A 184 -0.81 9.53 9.58
N SER A 185 0.51 9.72 9.49
CA SER A 185 1.16 11.02 9.19
C SER A 185 0.66 11.72 7.94
N LEU A 186 0.28 10.99 6.87
CA LEU A 186 -0.29 11.60 5.66
C LEU A 186 -1.52 12.47 5.98
N PHE A 187 -2.34 12.03 6.95
CA PHE A 187 -3.60 12.70 7.27
C PHE A 187 -3.46 13.79 8.33
N GLU A 188 -2.34 13.85 9.05
CA GLU A 188 -2.13 14.72 10.20
C GLU A 188 -1.06 15.79 9.96
N ASN A 189 -0.04 15.47 9.16
CA ASN A 189 1.09 16.35 8.92
C ASN A 189 0.89 17.23 7.68
N LEU A 190 1.14 18.52 7.80
CA LEU A 190 0.94 19.49 6.71
C LEU A 190 1.88 19.23 5.53
N THR A 191 3.15 18.93 5.79
CA THR A 191 4.13 18.61 4.73
C THR A 191 3.68 17.41 3.94
N ALA A 192 3.24 16.33 4.61
CA ALA A 192 2.75 15.13 3.95
C ALA A 192 1.52 15.39 3.07
N LYS A 193 0.56 16.22 3.56
CA LYS A 193 -0.61 16.64 2.78
C LYS A 193 -0.22 17.48 1.57
N THR A 194 0.74 18.38 1.74
CA THR A 194 1.24 19.23 0.64
C THR A 194 1.89 18.37 -0.44
N GLU A 195 2.76 17.44 -0.07
CA GLU A 195 3.42 16.55 -1.03
C GLU A 195 2.44 15.59 -1.72
N PHE A 196 1.40 15.14 -1.02
CA PHE A 196 0.31 14.37 -1.60
C PHE A 196 -0.41 15.15 -2.72
N ASN A 197 -0.76 16.41 -2.47
CA ASN A 197 -1.44 17.25 -3.47
C ASN A 197 -0.50 17.66 -4.60
N ASN A 198 0.76 17.99 -4.30
CA ASN A 198 1.79 18.28 -5.31
C ASN A 198 1.96 17.09 -6.27
N PHE A 199 2.00 15.87 -5.73
CA PHE A 199 2.12 14.65 -6.54
C PHE A 199 0.92 14.48 -7.48
N ILE A 200 -0.32 14.62 -6.98
CA ILE A 200 -1.53 14.52 -7.82
C ILE A 200 -1.56 15.63 -8.89
N ASN A 201 -1.19 16.86 -8.52
CA ASN A 201 -1.25 18.01 -9.42
C ASN A 201 -0.18 17.98 -10.51
N SER A 202 0.94 17.26 -10.30
CA SER A 202 2.04 17.15 -11.27
C SER A 202 1.86 15.99 -12.28
N HIS A 203 0.94 15.08 -12.07
CA HIS A 203 0.64 13.94 -12.92
C HIS A 203 -0.76 14.02 -13.52
#